data_f64a634986475604d5d16da9778f7dc3
#
_entry.id   f64a634986475604d5d16da9778f7dc3
#
_cell.length_a   1.000
_cell.length_b   1.000
_cell.length_c   1.000
_cell.angle_alpha   90.00
_cell.angle_beta   90.00
_cell.angle_gamma   90.00
#
_symmetry.space_group_name_H-M   'P 1'
#
loop_
_entity.id
_entity.type
_entity.pdbx_description
1 polymer ?
#
loop_
_entity_poly.entity_id
_entity_poly.type
_entity_poly.pdbx_seq_one_letter_code
_entity_poly.pdbx_strand_id
1 'polypeptide(L)'
;MFRITFTNPVPVHFIGIGGISMSALAELLHKQGFSVSGSDLKPSPLTEHLQSLGITVSYTQQASNIPEDCSVVIYTAAVHADNPEMVRAAELSLPILERKDLLGQIMQQYRHVAGIAGSHGKTSTTSMLSLMLMEGSLDPTILVGGVLDGIGGNLRMGSDDYLVAEACEYCNSFLSFYPTDAIILNIEAEHLDFFKDLDDIRNSFRKYSEILPESGTLVVNGDIERLGELTAGLPAKVLTYGVCDTPADCVSYDYAAANCSFDENGFGSYDLYKKEQLLGRLALRVIGKHNISNSVAAAALAFTYGVSFDAVASALQKYTGTHRRFEYKGTVNGVRIYDDYAHHPSEIAATLSASRACVSDTQKLWCVFQPHTFSRTKAFLPEFAETLALADVIVLADIYSASREKDPGDISSGHIAELLHQKGKEVYHFHTFDEIEKFLSAHCASGDLLITMGAGDIVSVAESMVSA
;
A
#
# COMPACT_ATOMS: atom_id res chain seq x y z
N MET A 1 -17.13 7.95 -22.06
CA MET A 1 -17.14 7.24 -20.77
C MET A 1 -18.47 7.50 -20.08
N PHE A 2 -19.10 6.48 -19.50
CA PHE A 2 -20.32 6.64 -18.69
C PHE A 2 -20.02 7.43 -17.43
N ARG A 3 -20.94 8.31 -17.03
CA ARG A 3 -20.83 9.10 -15.78
C ARG A 3 -21.92 8.69 -14.82
N ILE A 4 -21.53 8.30 -13.61
CA ILE A 4 -22.45 8.02 -12.50
C ILE A 4 -23.01 9.34 -11.99
N THR A 5 -24.34 9.37 -11.76
CA THR A 5 -25.03 10.51 -11.17
C THR A 5 -25.26 10.24 -9.69
N PHE A 6 -24.49 10.88 -8.81
CA PHE A 6 -24.55 10.67 -7.36
C PHE A 6 -25.83 11.19 -6.71
N THR A 7 -26.49 12.18 -7.35
CA THR A 7 -27.78 12.70 -6.89
C THR A 7 -28.99 11.84 -7.27
N ASN A 8 -28.80 10.81 -8.11
CA ASN A 8 -29.84 9.87 -8.50
C ASN A 8 -29.23 8.45 -8.53
N PRO A 9 -29.07 7.80 -7.36
CA PRO A 9 -28.46 6.48 -7.25
C PRO A 9 -29.18 5.42 -8.07
N VAL A 10 -28.44 4.57 -8.75
CA VAL A 10 -28.92 3.48 -9.62
C VAL A 10 -28.36 2.13 -9.17
N PRO A 11 -28.95 0.98 -9.58
CA PRO A 11 -28.38 -0.33 -9.32
C PRO A 11 -27.03 -0.52 -10.01
N VAL A 12 -26.03 -0.97 -9.24
CA VAL A 12 -24.66 -1.22 -9.69
C VAL A 12 -24.20 -2.62 -9.35
N HIS A 13 -23.43 -3.25 -10.24
CA HIS A 13 -22.88 -4.58 -10.01
C HIS A 13 -21.36 -4.56 -10.08
N PHE A 14 -20.67 -5.14 -9.06
CA PHE A 14 -19.24 -5.19 -8.96
C PHE A 14 -18.69 -6.58 -9.28
N ILE A 15 -17.76 -6.70 -10.24
CA ILE A 15 -17.03 -7.94 -10.52
C ILE A 15 -15.67 -7.88 -9.85
N GLY A 16 -15.40 -8.81 -8.90
CA GLY A 16 -14.24 -8.78 -8.00
C GLY A 16 -14.45 -7.85 -6.80
N ILE A 17 -15.65 -7.88 -6.22
CA ILE A 17 -16.09 -6.98 -5.13
C ILE A 17 -15.28 -7.13 -3.84
N GLY A 18 -14.67 -8.31 -3.59
CA GLY A 18 -13.88 -8.60 -2.39
C GLY A 18 -12.47 -8.02 -2.39
N GLY A 19 -12.02 -7.40 -3.48
CA GLY A 19 -10.75 -6.68 -3.49
C GLY A 19 -10.77 -5.49 -2.53
N ILE A 20 -9.64 -5.22 -1.85
CA ILE A 20 -9.54 -4.17 -0.80
C ILE A 20 -10.11 -2.81 -1.24
N SER A 21 -9.76 -2.34 -2.43
CA SER A 21 -10.27 -1.08 -2.97
C SER A 21 -11.69 -1.21 -3.56
N MET A 22 -12.05 -2.37 -4.12
CA MET A 22 -13.38 -2.61 -4.67
C MET A 22 -14.44 -2.64 -3.57
N SER A 23 -14.16 -3.32 -2.45
CA SER A 23 -15.07 -3.39 -1.29
C SER A 23 -15.32 -2.01 -0.69
N ALA A 24 -14.28 -1.18 -0.57
CA ALA A 24 -14.42 0.19 -0.09
C ALA A 24 -15.32 1.03 -1.01
N LEU A 25 -15.14 0.93 -2.34
CA LEU A 25 -15.97 1.65 -3.30
C LEU A 25 -17.43 1.14 -3.31
N ALA A 26 -17.62 -0.17 -3.17
CA ALA A 26 -18.96 -0.78 -3.08
C ALA A 26 -19.69 -0.30 -1.81
N GLU A 27 -19.02 -0.30 -0.66
CA GLU A 27 -19.56 0.22 0.59
C GLU A 27 -19.85 1.72 0.52
N LEU A 28 -18.96 2.52 -0.09
CA LEU A 28 -19.15 3.96 -0.27
C LEU A 28 -20.42 4.23 -1.10
N LEU A 29 -20.57 3.58 -2.26
CA LEU A 29 -21.76 3.74 -3.08
C LEU A 29 -23.02 3.29 -2.34
N HIS A 30 -22.95 2.16 -1.61
CA HIS A 30 -24.09 1.68 -0.81
C HIS A 30 -24.52 2.69 0.24
N LYS A 31 -23.58 3.29 0.97
CA LYS A 31 -23.85 4.36 1.95
C LYS A 31 -24.42 5.63 1.31
N GLN A 32 -24.11 5.88 0.04
CA GLN A 32 -24.69 6.98 -0.76
C GLN A 32 -26.06 6.62 -1.38
N GLY A 33 -26.63 5.45 -1.04
CA GLY A 33 -27.97 5.05 -1.45
C GLY A 33 -28.06 4.28 -2.75
N PHE A 34 -26.93 3.87 -3.35
CA PHE A 34 -26.94 2.98 -4.51
C PHE A 34 -27.35 1.55 -4.11
N SER A 35 -28.11 0.87 -4.98
CA SER A 35 -28.36 -0.57 -4.84
C SER A 35 -27.12 -1.30 -5.36
N VAL A 36 -26.35 -1.91 -4.46
CA VAL A 36 -25.07 -2.56 -4.77
C VAL A 36 -25.20 -4.06 -4.71
N SER A 37 -24.67 -4.75 -5.73
CA SER A 37 -24.44 -6.19 -5.75
C SER A 37 -23.05 -6.49 -6.32
N GLY A 38 -22.57 -7.72 -6.18
CA GLY A 38 -21.31 -8.09 -6.81
C GLY A 38 -20.97 -9.56 -6.72
N SER A 39 -19.85 -9.91 -7.32
CA SER A 39 -19.28 -11.26 -7.32
C SER A 39 -17.81 -11.26 -6.91
N ASP A 40 -17.35 -12.38 -6.35
CA ASP A 40 -15.94 -12.66 -6.11
C ASP A 40 -15.69 -14.17 -6.26
N LEU A 41 -14.41 -14.60 -6.25
CA LEU A 41 -14.04 -16.01 -6.40
C LEU A 41 -14.27 -16.82 -5.11
N LYS A 42 -14.11 -16.19 -3.94
CA LYS A 42 -14.19 -16.86 -2.62
C LYS A 42 -14.64 -15.90 -1.52
N PRO A 43 -15.22 -16.43 -0.43
CA PRO A 43 -15.48 -15.64 0.77
C PRO A 43 -14.20 -15.05 1.36
N SER A 44 -14.35 -13.87 1.96
CA SER A 44 -13.29 -13.18 2.69
C SER A 44 -13.92 -12.29 3.78
N PRO A 45 -13.17 -11.83 4.80
CA PRO A 45 -13.69 -10.90 5.79
C PRO A 45 -14.29 -9.62 5.17
N LEU A 46 -13.74 -9.16 4.03
CA LEU A 46 -14.28 -7.99 3.32
C LEU A 46 -15.65 -8.29 2.69
N THR A 47 -15.80 -9.44 2.04
CA THR A 47 -17.09 -9.81 1.44
C THR A 47 -18.15 -10.12 2.51
N GLU A 48 -17.76 -10.71 3.64
CA GLU A 48 -18.64 -10.93 4.79
C GLU A 48 -19.10 -9.61 5.40
N HIS A 49 -18.18 -8.63 5.52
CA HIS A 49 -18.53 -7.27 5.94
C HIS A 49 -19.56 -6.64 4.99
N LEU A 50 -19.35 -6.68 3.68
CA LEU A 50 -20.31 -6.17 2.69
C LEU A 50 -21.68 -6.84 2.81
N GLN A 51 -21.72 -8.17 3.01
CA GLN A 51 -22.97 -8.90 3.23
C GLN A 51 -23.67 -8.45 4.51
N SER A 52 -22.91 -8.16 5.58
CA SER A 52 -23.48 -7.63 6.85
C SER A 52 -24.15 -6.26 6.67
N LEU A 53 -23.73 -5.49 5.66
CA LEU A 53 -24.35 -4.21 5.27
C LEU A 53 -25.59 -4.39 4.38
N GLY A 54 -25.92 -5.62 3.97
CA GLY A 54 -27.04 -5.93 3.08
C GLY A 54 -26.68 -5.95 1.58
N ILE A 55 -25.39 -5.88 1.23
CA ILE A 55 -24.92 -6.01 -0.16
C ILE A 55 -24.93 -7.49 -0.56
N THR A 56 -25.55 -7.81 -1.68
CA THR A 56 -25.57 -9.19 -2.20
C THR A 56 -24.24 -9.53 -2.85
N VAL A 57 -23.56 -10.59 -2.37
CA VAL A 57 -22.30 -11.09 -2.93
C VAL A 57 -22.44 -12.53 -3.36
N SER A 58 -22.12 -12.81 -4.62
CA SER A 58 -22.07 -14.16 -5.22
C SER A 58 -20.63 -14.67 -5.31
N TYR A 59 -20.41 -15.98 -5.04
CA TYR A 59 -19.07 -16.59 -5.10
C TYR A 59 -18.90 -17.50 -6.34
N THR A 60 -19.76 -17.33 -7.32
CA THR A 60 -19.66 -17.97 -8.63
C THR A 60 -19.58 -16.90 -9.70
N GLN A 61 -18.73 -17.09 -10.70
CA GLN A 61 -18.69 -16.17 -11.84
C GLN A 61 -19.61 -16.70 -12.94
N GLN A 62 -20.81 -16.13 -13.03
CA GLN A 62 -21.83 -16.54 -14.00
C GLN A 62 -22.70 -15.37 -14.45
N ALA A 63 -23.18 -15.44 -15.68
CA ALA A 63 -23.97 -14.38 -16.33
C ALA A 63 -25.20 -13.94 -15.51
N SER A 64 -25.81 -14.86 -14.75
CA SER A 64 -27.00 -14.60 -13.91
C SER A 64 -26.72 -13.80 -12.65
N ASN A 65 -25.45 -13.51 -12.31
CA ASN A 65 -25.13 -12.65 -11.17
C ASN A 65 -25.48 -11.19 -11.41
N ILE A 66 -25.53 -10.76 -12.69
CA ILE A 66 -25.93 -9.40 -13.04
C ILE A 66 -27.45 -9.27 -12.85
N PRO A 67 -27.93 -8.41 -11.94
CA PRO A 67 -29.37 -8.19 -11.76
C PRO A 67 -30.04 -7.65 -13.04
N GLU A 68 -31.31 -7.99 -13.26
CA GLU A 68 -32.06 -7.54 -14.44
C GLU A 68 -32.21 -6.03 -14.53
N ASP A 69 -32.24 -5.34 -13.38
CA ASP A 69 -32.33 -3.89 -13.25
C ASP A 69 -30.97 -3.19 -13.19
N CYS A 70 -29.87 -3.92 -13.33
CA CYS A 70 -28.52 -3.37 -13.29
C CYS A 70 -28.33 -2.25 -14.32
N SER A 71 -27.79 -1.14 -13.88
CA SER A 71 -27.57 0.05 -14.72
C SER A 71 -26.12 0.25 -15.14
N VAL A 72 -25.17 -0.26 -14.39
CA VAL A 72 -23.73 -0.16 -14.67
C VAL A 72 -22.96 -1.31 -13.99
N VAL A 73 -21.98 -1.84 -14.69
CA VAL A 73 -21.06 -2.86 -14.18
C VAL A 73 -19.71 -2.22 -13.88
N ILE A 74 -19.16 -2.53 -12.70
CA ILE A 74 -17.86 -2.04 -12.24
C ILE A 74 -16.94 -3.24 -12.07
N TYR A 75 -15.72 -3.17 -12.62
CA TYR A 75 -14.79 -4.28 -12.56
C TYR A 75 -13.38 -3.86 -12.16
N THR A 76 -12.61 -4.82 -11.62
CA THR A 76 -11.18 -4.63 -11.35
C THR A 76 -10.35 -5.09 -12.54
N ALA A 77 -9.16 -4.49 -12.72
CA ALA A 77 -8.22 -4.83 -13.79
C ALA A 77 -7.77 -6.31 -13.80
N ALA A 78 -8.01 -7.06 -12.72
CA ALA A 78 -7.74 -8.50 -12.65
C ALA A 78 -8.79 -9.37 -13.41
N VAL A 79 -9.92 -8.79 -13.80
CA VAL A 79 -11.00 -9.49 -14.50
C VAL A 79 -10.74 -9.47 -16.00
N HIS A 80 -10.69 -10.66 -16.63
CA HIS A 80 -10.49 -10.80 -18.07
C HIS A 80 -11.78 -10.59 -18.87
N ALA A 81 -11.64 -10.23 -20.14
CA ALA A 81 -12.77 -9.94 -21.03
C ALA A 81 -13.69 -11.15 -21.31
N ASP A 82 -13.20 -12.36 -21.13
CA ASP A 82 -13.93 -13.62 -21.27
C ASP A 82 -14.70 -14.04 -20.01
N ASN A 83 -14.64 -13.24 -18.93
CA ASN A 83 -15.45 -13.47 -17.74
C ASN A 83 -16.94 -13.47 -18.10
N PRO A 84 -17.73 -14.49 -17.64
CA PRO A 84 -19.15 -14.62 -18.01
C PRO A 84 -20.01 -13.39 -17.68
N GLU A 85 -19.68 -12.65 -16.63
CA GLU A 85 -20.40 -11.42 -16.24
C GLU A 85 -20.02 -10.26 -17.16
N MET A 86 -18.73 -10.14 -17.57
CA MET A 86 -18.28 -9.15 -18.56
C MET A 86 -18.95 -9.38 -19.90
N VAL A 87 -19.01 -10.64 -20.37
CA VAL A 87 -19.70 -11.05 -21.60
C VAL A 87 -21.19 -10.68 -21.52
N ARG A 88 -21.84 -11.00 -20.38
CA ARG A 88 -23.25 -10.68 -20.14
C ARG A 88 -23.53 -9.17 -20.12
N ALA A 89 -22.67 -8.39 -19.48
CA ALA A 89 -22.79 -6.93 -19.49
C ALA A 89 -22.74 -6.35 -20.90
N ALA A 90 -21.84 -6.88 -21.74
CA ALA A 90 -21.73 -6.49 -23.15
C ALA A 90 -22.98 -6.89 -23.98
N GLU A 91 -23.51 -8.11 -23.79
CA GLU A 91 -24.77 -8.56 -24.44
C GLU A 91 -25.95 -7.64 -24.08
N LEU A 92 -26.04 -7.21 -22.83
CA LEU A 92 -27.08 -6.29 -22.33
C LEU A 92 -26.81 -4.83 -22.71
N SER A 93 -25.67 -4.53 -23.35
CA SER A 93 -25.22 -3.16 -23.65
C SER A 93 -25.14 -2.27 -22.41
N LEU A 94 -24.83 -2.84 -21.26
CA LEU A 94 -24.64 -2.08 -20.01
C LEU A 94 -23.36 -1.25 -20.08
N PRO A 95 -23.35 -0.04 -19.54
CA PRO A 95 -22.12 0.67 -19.28
C PRO A 95 -21.19 -0.15 -18.39
N ILE A 96 -19.90 -0.19 -18.74
CA ILE A 96 -18.87 -0.88 -17.97
C ILE A 96 -17.82 0.15 -17.57
N LEU A 97 -17.50 0.24 -16.26
CA LEU A 97 -16.49 1.13 -15.69
C LEU A 97 -15.38 0.30 -15.04
N GLU A 98 -14.15 0.64 -15.31
CA GLU A 98 -13.06 0.12 -14.50
C GLU A 98 -13.03 0.82 -13.13
N ARG A 99 -12.56 0.13 -12.09
CA ARG A 99 -12.39 0.65 -10.73
C ARG A 99 -11.78 2.07 -10.68
N LYS A 100 -10.73 2.30 -11.50
CA LYS A 100 -10.05 3.62 -11.55
C LYS A 100 -10.98 4.74 -12.04
N ASP A 101 -11.84 4.43 -13.01
CA ASP A 101 -12.76 5.42 -13.57
C ASP A 101 -13.86 5.79 -12.58
N LEU A 102 -14.34 4.80 -11.80
CA LEU A 102 -15.28 5.04 -10.71
C LEU A 102 -14.64 5.91 -9.62
N LEU A 103 -13.44 5.56 -9.18
CA LEU A 103 -12.73 6.32 -8.13
C LEU A 103 -12.48 7.76 -8.59
N GLY A 104 -12.08 7.97 -9.86
CA GLY A 104 -11.91 9.30 -10.42
C GLY A 104 -13.22 10.12 -10.40
N GLN A 105 -14.37 9.50 -10.68
CA GLN A 105 -15.66 10.18 -10.60
C GLN A 105 -16.06 10.49 -9.16
N ILE A 106 -15.77 9.61 -8.20
CA ILE A 106 -15.98 9.86 -6.76
C ILE A 106 -15.13 11.05 -6.30
N MET A 107 -13.86 11.11 -6.69
CA MET A 107 -12.96 12.22 -6.33
C MET A 107 -13.53 13.59 -6.70
N GLN A 108 -14.26 13.69 -7.82
CA GLN A 108 -14.88 14.96 -8.26
C GLN A 108 -16.04 15.45 -7.36
N GLN A 109 -16.48 14.65 -6.38
CA GLN A 109 -17.48 15.04 -5.42
C GLN A 109 -16.90 15.81 -4.22
N TYR A 110 -15.56 15.82 -4.05
CA TYR A 110 -14.87 16.40 -2.91
C TYR A 110 -14.14 17.69 -3.29
N ARG A 111 -14.08 18.63 -2.34
CA ARG A 111 -13.41 19.91 -2.53
C ARG A 111 -11.88 19.78 -2.50
N HIS A 112 -11.37 18.96 -1.59
CA HIS A 112 -9.96 18.68 -1.40
C HIS A 112 -9.72 17.18 -1.54
N VAL A 113 -8.90 16.79 -2.50
CA VAL A 113 -8.57 15.40 -2.78
C VAL A 113 -7.07 15.22 -2.70
N ALA A 114 -6.61 14.55 -1.65
CA ALA A 114 -5.21 14.16 -1.49
C ALA A 114 -4.97 12.81 -2.15
N GLY A 115 -4.20 12.80 -3.25
CA GLY A 115 -3.75 11.59 -3.94
C GLY A 115 -2.33 11.21 -3.54
N ILE A 116 -2.14 10.05 -2.89
CA ILE A 116 -0.83 9.61 -2.43
C ILE A 116 -0.25 8.61 -3.41
N ALA A 117 0.79 9.01 -4.14
CA ALA A 117 1.48 8.25 -5.17
C ALA A 117 2.93 7.93 -4.78
N GLY A 118 3.52 6.98 -5.49
CA GLY A 118 4.90 6.52 -5.31
C GLY A 118 4.98 5.01 -5.49
N SER A 119 6.14 4.48 -5.85
CA SER A 119 6.32 3.03 -5.95
C SER A 119 6.04 2.38 -4.59
N HIS A 120 6.58 2.94 -3.50
CA HIS A 120 6.45 2.40 -2.14
C HIS A 120 5.95 3.44 -1.14
N GLY A 121 5.39 2.97 0.00
CA GLY A 121 4.98 3.83 1.13
C GLY A 121 3.58 4.43 1.02
N LYS A 122 2.85 4.24 -0.07
CA LYS A 122 1.51 4.80 -0.30
C LYS A 122 0.55 4.56 0.87
N THR A 123 0.35 3.30 1.27
CA THR A 123 -0.59 2.90 2.33
C THR A 123 -0.25 3.54 3.68
N SER A 124 1.03 3.48 4.08
CA SER A 124 1.48 4.08 5.36
C SER A 124 1.30 5.59 5.36
N THR A 125 1.65 6.28 4.26
CA THR A 125 1.52 7.74 4.15
C THR A 125 0.04 8.16 4.11
N THR A 126 -0.80 7.44 3.37
CA THR A 126 -2.26 7.64 3.35
C THR A 126 -2.85 7.50 4.75
N SER A 127 -2.44 6.46 5.50
CA SER A 127 -2.89 6.23 6.87
C SER A 127 -2.45 7.34 7.83
N MET A 128 -1.17 7.74 7.77
CA MET A 128 -0.65 8.83 8.61
C MET A 128 -1.35 10.16 8.32
N LEU A 129 -1.48 10.54 7.04
CA LEU A 129 -2.18 11.76 6.63
C LEU A 129 -3.64 11.73 7.10
N SER A 130 -4.32 10.60 6.92
CA SER A 130 -5.72 10.45 7.34
C SER A 130 -5.91 10.69 8.83
N LEU A 131 -5.05 10.11 9.66
CA LEU A 131 -5.09 10.33 11.11
C LEU A 131 -4.75 11.78 11.47
N MET A 132 -3.80 12.43 10.78
CA MET A 132 -3.48 13.84 10.97
C MET A 132 -4.68 14.75 10.67
N LEU A 133 -5.42 14.48 9.59
CA LEU A 133 -6.61 15.25 9.24
C LEU A 133 -7.73 15.03 10.27
N MET A 134 -7.91 13.79 10.75
CA MET A 134 -8.88 13.48 11.82
C MET A 134 -8.54 14.21 13.12
N GLU A 135 -7.27 14.18 13.56
CA GLU A 135 -6.80 14.92 14.74
C GLU A 135 -6.92 16.44 14.54
N GLY A 136 -6.77 16.92 13.30
CA GLY A 136 -7.03 18.30 12.89
C GLY A 136 -8.51 18.68 12.79
N SER A 137 -9.43 17.75 13.10
CA SER A 137 -10.89 17.96 13.05
C SER A 137 -11.42 18.29 11.64
N LEU A 138 -10.78 17.77 10.59
CA LEU A 138 -11.18 18.02 9.18
C LEU A 138 -12.17 16.98 8.63
N ASP A 139 -12.46 15.92 9.36
CA ASP A 139 -13.44 14.87 9.05
C ASP A 139 -13.31 14.27 7.63
N PRO A 140 -12.14 13.71 7.24
CA PRO A 140 -11.93 13.22 5.88
C PRO A 140 -12.70 11.93 5.58
N THR A 141 -13.14 11.76 4.32
CA THR A 141 -13.39 10.45 3.74
C THR A 141 -12.04 9.83 3.38
N ILE A 142 -11.85 8.56 3.74
CA ILE A 142 -10.56 7.87 3.66
C ILE A 142 -10.72 6.57 2.88
N LEU A 143 -9.89 6.37 1.87
CA LEU A 143 -9.75 5.14 1.09
C LEU A 143 -8.30 4.67 1.18
N VAL A 144 -8.03 3.69 2.04
CA VAL A 144 -6.69 3.15 2.25
C VAL A 144 -6.56 1.74 1.67
N GLY A 145 -5.39 1.41 1.12
CA GLY A 145 -5.09 0.12 0.50
C GLY A 145 -4.81 -1.03 1.48
N GLY A 146 -5.10 -0.84 2.75
CA GLY A 146 -4.96 -1.81 3.82
C GLY A 146 -5.96 -1.56 4.93
N VAL A 147 -6.02 -2.43 5.93
CA VAL A 147 -6.87 -2.23 7.12
C VAL A 147 -6.12 -1.31 8.08
N LEU A 148 -6.75 -0.21 8.46
CA LEU A 148 -6.24 0.77 9.43
C LEU A 148 -7.15 0.74 10.67
N ASP A 149 -6.61 0.31 11.81
CA ASP A 149 -7.39 0.17 13.05
C ASP A 149 -8.02 1.50 13.50
N GLY A 150 -7.30 2.61 13.28
CA GLY A 150 -7.78 3.95 13.62
C GLY A 150 -9.09 4.38 12.96
N ILE A 151 -9.52 3.67 11.90
CA ILE A 151 -10.80 3.89 11.22
C ILE A 151 -11.68 2.62 11.18
N GLY A 152 -11.20 1.51 11.76
CA GLY A 152 -11.92 0.23 11.81
C GLY A 152 -12.04 -0.49 10.46
N GLY A 153 -11.14 -0.24 9.50
CA GLY A 153 -11.21 -0.85 8.17
C GLY A 153 -10.36 -0.16 7.12
N ASN A 154 -10.77 -0.26 5.87
CA ASN A 154 -10.12 0.34 4.71
C ASN A 154 -10.91 1.54 4.13
N LEU A 155 -12.08 1.81 4.67
CA LEU A 155 -12.96 2.93 4.33
C LEU A 155 -13.44 3.65 5.59
N ARG A 156 -13.35 4.96 5.60
CA ARG A 156 -14.09 5.84 6.50
C ARG A 156 -14.86 6.86 5.68
N MET A 157 -16.14 7.03 5.94
CA MET A 157 -16.93 8.14 5.39
C MET A 157 -16.83 9.34 6.32
N GLY A 158 -16.38 10.45 5.79
CA GLY A 158 -16.36 11.75 6.45
C GLY A 158 -17.31 12.74 5.78
N SER A 159 -17.00 14.02 5.89
CA SER A 159 -17.68 15.08 5.13
C SER A 159 -17.27 15.07 3.65
N ASP A 160 -17.98 15.84 2.82
CA ASP A 160 -17.69 15.99 1.39
C ASP A 160 -16.54 16.99 1.12
N ASP A 161 -15.87 17.52 2.16
CA ASP A 161 -14.79 18.49 1.98
C ASP A 161 -13.45 17.81 1.64
N TYR A 162 -13.10 16.69 2.30
CA TYR A 162 -11.78 16.05 2.18
C TYR A 162 -11.89 14.59 1.80
N LEU A 163 -11.13 14.18 0.79
CA LEU A 163 -10.89 12.79 0.43
C LEU A 163 -9.40 12.51 0.46
N VAL A 164 -8.99 11.43 1.13
CA VAL A 164 -7.63 10.91 1.12
C VAL A 164 -7.63 9.52 0.47
N ALA A 165 -6.87 9.34 -0.60
CA ALA A 165 -6.83 8.07 -1.33
C ALA A 165 -5.43 7.75 -1.88
N GLU A 166 -5.14 6.46 -1.97
CA GLU A 166 -3.94 5.99 -2.67
C GLU A 166 -4.10 6.17 -4.18
N ALA A 167 -3.04 6.65 -4.83
CA ALA A 167 -2.95 6.87 -6.27
C ALA A 167 -1.92 5.89 -6.87
N CYS A 168 -2.41 4.70 -7.26
CA CYS A 168 -1.56 3.64 -7.80
C CYS A 168 -1.19 3.92 -9.26
N GLU A 169 0.11 3.84 -9.57
CA GLU A 169 0.68 4.03 -10.89
C GLU A 169 0.46 2.85 -11.84
N TYR A 170 0.22 1.66 -11.30
CA TYR A 170 0.06 0.45 -12.10
C TYR A 170 -1.06 0.59 -13.14
N CYS A 171 -0.76 0.18 -14.38
CA CYS A 171 -1.64 0.37 -15.55
C CYS A 171 -2.08 1.83 -15.74
N ASN A 172 -1.26 2.80 -15.33
CA ASN A 172 -1.60 4.23 -15.39
C ASN A 172 -2.93 4.57 -14.68
N SER A 173 -3.32 3.81 -13.66
CA SER A 173 -4.63 3.96 -13.01
C SER A 173 -4.82 5.37 -12.43
N PHE A 174 -3.77 5.94 -11.83
CA PHE A 174 -3.83 7.29 -11.23
C PHE A 174 -4.06 8.42 -12.26
N LEU A 175 -3.85 8.17 -13.55
CA LEU A 175 -4.15 9.16 -14.62
C LEU A 175 -5.65 9.32 -14.88
N SER A 176 -6.50 8.42 -14.33
CA SER A 176 -7.96 8.57 -14.34
C SER A 176 -8.48 9.35 -13.11
N PHE A 177 -7.59 9.79 -12.21
CA PHE A 177 -7.94 10.45 -10.96
C PHE A 177 -7.99 11.98 -11.12
N TYR A 178 -8.65 12.64 -10.17
CA TYR A 178 -8.80 14.10 -10.13
C TYR A 178 -8.36 14.64 -8.76
N PRO A 179 -7.08 14.45 -8.37
CA PRO A 179 -6.57 15.01 -7.14
C PRO A 179 -6.51 16.54 -7.22
N THR A 180 -6.81 17.22 -6.12
CA THR A 180 -6.48 18.64 -5.96
C THR A 180 -5.07 18.82 -5.43
N ASP A 181 -4.63 17.88 -4.59
CA ASP A 181 -3.31 17.85 -3.98
C ASP A 181 -2.71 16.46 -4.09
N ALA A 182 -1.40 16.34 -4.18
CA ALA A 182 -0.73 15.06 -4.31
C ALA A 182 0.52 14.96 -3.45
N ILE A 183 0.87 13.72 -3.07
CA ILE A 183 2.18 13.36 -2.54
C ILE A 183 2.83 12.39 -3.54
N ILE A 184 4.10 12.60 -3.87
CA ILE A 184 4.93 11.62 -4.60
C ILE A 184 6.11 11.24 -3.72
N LEU A 185 6.13 9.97 -3.29
CA LEU A 185 7.07 9.47 -2.30
C LEU A 185 8.42 9.05 -2.90
N ASN A 186 8.37 8.30 -3.97
CA ASN A 186 9.51 7.75 -4.69
C ASN A 186 9.08 7.27 -6.07
N ILE A 187 10.06 7.10 -6.97
CA ILE A 187 9.86 6.58 -8.32
C ILE A 187 10.97 5.56 -8.56
N GLU A 188 10.60 4.28 -8.55
CA GLU A 188 11.50 3.15 -8.73
C GLU A 188 11.04 2.25 -9.88
N ALA A 189 11.94 1.38 -10.35
CA ALA A 189 11.63 0.43 -11.40
C ALA A 189 10.70 -0.66 -10.85
N GLU A 190 9.40 -0.49 -11.01
CA GLU A 190 8.38 -1.46 -10.63
C GLU A 190 7.35 -1.63 -11.75
N HIS A 191 6.54 -2.71 -11.68
CA HIS A 191 5.53 -3.00 -12.70
C HIS A 191 6.08 -3.07 -14.13
N LEU A 192 7.26 -3.72 -14.30
CA LEU A 192 7.93 -3.89 -15.59
C LEU A 192 7.19 -4.86 -16.54
N ASP A 193 6.10 -5.47 -16.08
CA ASP A 193 5.09 -6.15 -16.88
C ASP A 193 4.20 -5.16 -17.66
N PHE A 194 4.10 -3.93 -17.21
CA PHE A 194 3.33 -2.85 -17.84
C PHE A 194 4.21 -1.72 -18.38
N PHE A 195 5.13 -1.20 -17.56
CA PHE A 195 6.04 -0.14 -17.97
C PHE A 195 7.27 -0.72 -18.68
N LYS A 196 7.71 -0.01 -19.72
CA LYS A 196 8.88 -0.40 -20.48
C LYS A 196 10.18 -0.31 -19.68
N ASP A 197 10.35 0.78 -18.95
CA ASP A 197 11.55 1.12 -18.18
C ASP A 197 11.26 2.23 -17.16
N LEU A 198 12.27 2.61 -16.38
CA LEU A 198 12.15 3.67 -15.37
C LEU A 198 11.79 5.04 -15.96
N ASP A 199 12.22 5.34 -17.19
CA ASP A 199 11.86 6.61 -17.83
C ASP A 199 10.38 6.65 -18.23
N ASP A 200 9.81 5.53 -18.64
CA ASP A 200 8.37 5.41 -18.88
C ASP A 200 7.55 5.60 -17.59
N ILE A 201 8.04 5.05 -16.46
CA ILE A 201 7.46 5.29 -15.14
C ILE A 201 7.54 6.78 -14.78
N ARG A 202 8.71 7.42 -14.90
CA ARG A 202 8.90 8.87 -14.67
C ARG A 202 7.94 9.72 -15.49
N ASN A 203 7.78 9.39 -16.77
CA ASN A 203 6.82 10.08 -17.64
C ASN A 203 5.38 9.93 -17.18
N SER A 204 5.01 8.77 -16.63
CA SER A 204 3.69 8.55 -16.05
C SER A 204 3.47 9.43 -14.80
N PHE A 205 4.44 9.48 -13.88
CA PHE A 205 4.39 10.37 -12.71
C PHE A 205 4.37 11.85 -13.11
N ARG A 206 5.10 12.24 -14.17
CA ARG A 206 5.03 13.59 -14.72
C ARG A 206 3.61 13.94 -15.17
N LYS A 207 2.95 13.07 -15.95
CA LYS A 207 1.57 13.25 -16.39
C LYS A 207 0.61 13.34 -15.20
N TYR A 208 0.82 12.53 -14.16
CA TYR A 208 0.03 12.61 -12.94
C TYR A 208 0.17 13.95 -12.22
N SER A 209 1.40 14.49 -12.14
CA SER A 209 1.65 15.81 -11.55
C SER A 209 0.98 16.93 -12.35
N GLU A 210 0.85 16.79 -13.67
CA GLU A 210 0.20 17.77 -14.57
C GLU A 210 -1.32 17.83 -14.42
N ILE A 211 -1.94 16.82 -13.78
CA ILE A 211 -3.39 16.82 -13.48
C ILE A 211 -3.74 17.85 -12.38
N LEU A 212 -2.77 18.19 -11.52
CA LEU A 212 -3.02 19.08 -10.39
C LEU A 212 -3.40 20.49 -10.85
N PRO A 213 -4.46 21.09 -10.25
CA PRO A 213 -4.86 22.46 -10.60
C PRO A 213 -3.84 23.49 -10.07
N GLU A 214 -3.90 24.71 -10.59
CA GLU A 214 -3.07 25.84 -10.14
C GLU A 214 -3.21 26.14 -8.63
N SER A 215 -4.41 25.91 -8.07
CA SER A 215 -4.68 26.07 -6.63
C SER A 215 -4.17 24.92 -5.79
N GLY A 216 -3.68 23.85 -6.39
CA GLY A 216 -3.28 22.61 -5.72
C GLY A 216 -1.84 22.62 -5.22
N THR A 217 -1.48 21.57 -4.49
CA THR A 217 -0.13 21.37 -3.94
C THR A 217 0.40 19.99 -4.31
N LEU A 218 1.62 19.95 -4.83
CA LEU A 218 2.42 18.73 -4.96
C LEU A 218 3.47 18.70 -3.84
N VAL A 219 3.35 17.75 -2.93
CA VAL A 219 4.42 17.41 -1.98
C VAL A 219 5.25 16.28 -2.60
N VAL A 220 6.54 16.50 -2.78
CA VAL A 220 7.41 15.57 -3.49
C VAL A 220 8.72 15.34 -2.75
N ASN A 221 9.18 14.10 -2.72
CA ASN A 221 10.49 13.77 -2.17
C ASN A 221 11.58 14.46 -3.00
N GLY A 222 12.38 15.29 -2.32
CA GLY A 222 13.46 16.06 -2.94
C GLY A 222 14.64 15.22 -3.44
N ASP A 223 14.73 13.96 -2.99
CA ASP A 223 15.79 13.02 -3.37
C ASP A 223 15.45 12.23 -4.66
N ILE A 224 14.26 12.45 -5.25
CA ILE A 224 13.89 11.80 -6.51
C ILE A 224 14.86 12.25 -7.60
N GLU A 225 15.52 11.29 -8.23
CA GLU A 225 16.44 11.54 -9.34
C GLU A 225 15.73 12.25 -10.50
N ARG A 226 16.36 13.31 -11.03
CA ARG A 226 15.79 14.15 -12.10
C ARG A 226 14.50 14.87 -11.68
N LEU A 227 14.38 15.24 -10.39
CA LEU A 227 13.21 15.95 -9.83
C LEU A 227 12.77 17.16 -10.67
N GLY A 228 13.74 17.91 -11.23
CA GLY A 228 13.46 19.07 -12.09
C GLY A 228 12.61 18.73 -13.31
N GLU A 229 12.76 17.55 -13.88
CA GLU A 229 11.96 17.11 -15.03
C GLU A 229 10.52 16.75 -14.59
N LEU A 230 10.36 16.24 -13.38
CA LEU A 230 9.06 15.93 -12.80
C LEU A 230 8.26 17.21 -12.46
N THR A 231 8.95 18.28 -12.03
CA THR A 231 8.29 19.45 -11.43
C THR A 231 8.30 20.71 -12.30
N ALA A 232 9.13 20.79 -13.35
CA ALA A 232 9.27 21.98 -14.18
C ALA A 232 7.95 22.41 -14.83
N GLY A 233 7.56 23.69 -14.62
CA GLY A 233 6.40 24.29 -15.27
C GLY A 233 5.04 23.74 -14.81
N LEU A 234 4.97 23.04 -13.69
CA LEU A 234 3.69 22.64 -13.10
C LEU A 234 2.90 23.87 -12.65
N PRO A 235 1.57 23.89 -12.86
CA PRO A 235 0.73 24.98 -12.35
C PRO A 235 0.58 24.97 -10.84
N ALA A 236 0.59 23.77 -10.23
CA ALA A 236 0.44 23.56 -8.80
C ALA A 236 1.68 24.04 -8.02
N LYS A 237 1.47 24.39 -6.75
CA LYS A 237 2.56 24.67 -5.82
C LYS A 237 3.35 23.40 -5.52
N VAL A 238 4.68 23.45 -5.71
CA VAL A 238 5.57 22.34 -5.36
C VAL A 238 6.18 22.59 -3.98
N LEU A 239 6.12 21.59 -3.11
CA LEU A 239 6.79 21.52 -1.81
C LEU A 239 7.67 20.28 -1.78
N THR A 240 8.95 20.47 -1.54
CA THR A 240 9.91 19.37 -1.40
C THR A 240 10.00 18.92 0.06
N TYR A 241 10.22 17.61 0.26
CA TYR A 241 10.52 17.07 1.58
C TYR A 241 11.70 16.11 1.53
N GLY A 242 12.33 15.88 2.68
CA GLY A 242 13.46 14.95 2.78
C GLY A 242 13.82 14.54 4.21
N VAL A 243 14.82 13.67 4.33
CA VAL A 243 15.41 13.23 5.61
C VAL A 243 16.91 13.50 5.57
N CYS A 244 17.37 14.40 6.41
CA CYS A 244 18.73 14.92 6.43
C CYS A 244 19.56 14.29 7.55
N ASP A 245 20.86 14.25 7.37
CA ASP A 245 21.80 13.82 8.42
C ASP A 245 21.98 14.92 9.48
N THR A 246 22.00 16.18 9.06
CA THR A 246 22.16 17.32 9.96
C THR A 246 21.04 18.38 9.77
N PRO A 247 20.75 19.19 10.81
CA PRO A 247 19.81 20.32 10.68
C PRO A 247 20.20 21.34 9.59
N ALA A 248 21.50 21.50 9.32
CA ALA A 248 21.97 22.45 8.31
C ALA A 248 21.57 22.05 6.89
N ASP A 249 21.39 20.75 6.63
CA ASP A 249 21.01 20.24 5.32
C ASP A 249 19.51 20.42 5.03
N CYS A 250 18.71 20.67 6.08
CA CYS A 250 17.25 20.83 5.97
C CYS A 250 16.82 22.01 5.11
N VAL A 251 17.67 23.04 4.96
CA VAL A 251 17.39 24.21 4.11
C VAL A 251 17.13 23.86 2.66
N SER A 252 17.64 22.71 2.22
CA SER A 252 17.48 22.21 0.83
C SER A 252 16.02 21.77 0.53
N TYR A 253 15.20 21.58 1.57
CA TYR A 253 13.82 21.12 1.45
C TYR A 253 12.85 22.14 2.07
N ASP A 254 11.59 22.13 1.63
CA ASP A 254 10.54 22.91 2.29
C ASP A 254 10.19 22.32 3.65
N TYR A 255 10.19 20.97 3.78
CA TYR A 255 10.05 20.24 5.05
C TYR A 255 11.09 19.14 5.14
N ALA A 256 11.75 19.00 6.28
CA ALA A 256 12.74 17.94 6.47
C ALA A 256 12.77 17.40 7.89
N ALA A 257 13.11 16.11 8.00
CA ALA A 257 13.50 15.50 9.26
C ALA A 257 15.01 15.56 9.44
N ALA A 258 15.47 15.89 10.65
CA ALA A 258 16.87 15.73 11.05
C ALA A 258 16.97 15.19 12.49
N ASN A 259 18.18 14.93 12.97
CA ASN A 259 18.43 14.37 14.31
C ASN A 259 17.58 13.11 14.57
N CYS A 260 17.48 12.24 13.54
CA CYS A 260 16.75 10.99 13.63
C CYS A 260 17.39 10.05 14.66
N SER A 261 16.56 9.46 15.50
CA SER A 261 16.97 8.45 16.48
C SER A 261 15.93 7.34 16.57
N PHE A 262 16.37 6.16 17.02
CA PHE A 262 15.49 5.00 17.16
C PHE A 262 15.62 4.48 18.61
N ASP A 263 14.49 4.09 19.20
CA ASP A 263 14.45 3.46 20.51
C ASP A 263 14.77 1.95 20.42
N GLU A 264 14.71 1.25 21.56
CA GLU A 264 14.96 -0.19 21.67
C GLU A 264 13.97 -1.07 20.88
N ASN A 265 12.81 -0.51 20.53
CA ASN A 265 11.79 -1.16 19.69
C ASN A 265 11.96 -0.81 18.20
N GLY A 266 12.96 0.01 17.85
CA GLY A 266 13.16 0.52 16.50
C GLY A 266 12.22 1.65 16.09
N PHE A 267 11.45 2.23 17.01
CA PHE A 267 10.56 3.36 16.74
C PHE A 267 11.34 4.64 16.54
N GLY A 268 11.06 5.31 15.43
CA GLY A 268 11.77 6.52 15.04
C GLY A 268 11.29 7.77 15.76
N SER A 269 12.22 8.69 16.06
CA SER A 269 11.91 10.07 16.40
C SER A 269 12.87 11.02 15.71
N TYR A 270 12.41 12.24 15.44
CA TYR A 270 13.16 13.21 14.67
C TYR A 270 12.70 14.64 14.95
N ASP A 271 13.55 15.59 14.65
CA ASP A 271 13.23 17.00 14.67
C ASP A 271 12.69 17.38 13.29
N LEU A 272 11.47 17.95 13.24
CA LEU A 272 10.84 18.41 12.00
C LEU A 272 11.19 19.86 11.75
N TYR A 273 11.72 20.15 10.58
CA TYR A 273 12.07 21.48 10.11
C TYR A 273 11.17 21.91 8.96
N LYS A 274 10.86 23.22 8.92
CA LYS A 274 10.36 23.91 7.75
C LYS A 274 11.44 24.85 7.27
N LYS A 275 12.18 24.44 6.25
CA LYS A 275 13.45 25.07 5.85
C LYS A 275 14.41 25.14 7.06
N GLU A 276 14.78 26.34 7.50
CA GLU A 276 15.67 26.57 8.65
C GLU A 276 14.96 26.55 10.02
N GLN A 277 13.62 26.63 10.01
CA GLN A 277 12.83 26.73 11.23
C GLN A 277 12.53 25.35 11.81
N LEU A 278 13.02 25.09 13.03
CA LEU A 278 12.57 23.94 13.83
C LEU A 278 11.11 24.15 14.24
N LEU A 279 10.25 23.20 13.84
CA LEU A 279 8.83 23.16 14.23
C LEU A 279 8.65 22.42 15.57
N GLY A 280 9.43 21.37 15.80
CA GLY A 280 9.38 20.56 17.01
C GLY A 280 9.87 19.14 16.78
N ARG A 281 9.86 18.32 17.85
CA ARG A 281 10.22 16.90 17.78
C ARG A 281 9.00 16.02 17.63
N LEU A 282 9.06 15.10 16.67
CA LEU A 282 8.04 14.09 16.42
C LEU A 282 8.57 12.70 16.77
N ALA A 283 7.66 11.80 17.17
CA ALA A 283 7.99 10.41 17.47
C ALA A 283 6.92 9.48 16.85
N LEU A 284 7.37 8.39 16.29
CA LEU A 284 6.56 7.37 15.64
C LEU A 284 6.37 6.15 16.55
N ARG A 285 5.38 5.33 16.26
CA ARG A 285 5.19 4.00 16.84
C ARG A 285 5.32 2.90 15.80
N VAL A 286 6.06 3.19 14.74
CA VAL A 286 6.43 2.27 13.66
C VAL A 286 7.92 2.36 13.38
N ILE A 287 8.51 1.28 12.89
CA ILE A 287 9.94 1.17 12.68
C ILE A 287 10.40 1.77 11.35
N GLY A 288 11.67 2.09 11.27
CA GLY A 288 12.40 2.34 10.04
C GLY A 288 12.44 3.80 9.57
N LYS A 289 13.55 4.17 8.95
CA LYS A 289 13.80 5.51 8.40
C LYS A 289 12.79 5.88 7.30
N HIS A 290 12.31 4.89 6.53
CA HIS A 290 11.30 5.11 5.50
C HIS A 290 9.98 5.63 6.09
N ASN A 291 9.58 5.20 7.30
CA ASN A 291 8.39 5.74 7.95
C ASN A 291 8.59 7.15 8.51
N ILE A 292 9.82 7.54 8.87
CA ILE A 292 10.14 8.95 9.11
C ILE A 292 9.89 9.76 7.84
N SER A 293 10.42 9.34 6.70
CA SER A 293 10.20 10.00 5.40
C SER A 293 8.71 10.11 5.05
N ASN A 294 7.94 9.01 5.18
CA ASN A 294 6.50 8.99 4.95
C ASN A 294 5.75 9.98 5.84
N SER A 295 6.15 10.08 7.12
CA SER A 295 5.51 10.99 8.08
C SER A 295 5.81 12.46 7.79
N VAL A 296 7.01 12.79 7.29
CA VAL A 296 7.34 14.16 6.83
C VAL A 296 6.48 14.55 5.64
N ALA A 297 6.33 13.66 4.65
CA ALA A 297 5.47 13.88 3.49
C ALA A 297 4.02 14.13 3.89
N ALA A 298 3.46 13.28 4.76
CA ALA A 298 2.11 13.43 5.28
C ALA A 298 1.93 14.73 6.06
N ALA A 299 2.87 15.07 6.96
CA ALA A 299 2.84 16.31 7.73
C ALA A 299 2.92 17.56 6.84
N ALA A 300 3.78 17.54 5.81
CA ALA A 300 3.91 18.65 4.86
C ALA A 300 2.57 18.97 4.18
N LEU A 301 1.82 17.95 3.76
CA LEU A 301 0.49 18.16 3.16
C LEU A 301 -0.55 18.54 4.23
N ALA A 302 -0.53 17.92 5.41
CA ALA A 302 -1.47 18.24 6.50
C ALA A 302 -1.36 19.72 6.93
N PHE A 303 -0.16 20.28 6.96
CA PHE A 303 0.04 21.70 7.25
C PHE A 303 -0.55 22.62 6.18
N THR A 304 -0.62 22.22 4.93
CA THR A 304 -1.29 23.02 3.88
C THR A 304 -2.79 23.11 4.10
N TYR A 305 -3.38 22.12 4.76
CA TYR A 305 -4.79 22.09 5.17
C TYR A 305 -5.03 22.77 6.53
N GLY A 306 -3.99 23.34 7.15
CA GLY A 306 -4.10 24.07 8.42
C GLY A 306 -4.08 23.18 9.66
N VAL A 307 -3.72 21.92 9.55
CA VAL A 307 -3.54 21.03 10.71
C VAL A 307 -2.38 21.56 11.57
N SER A 308 -2.57 21.61 12.89
CA SER A 308 -1.54 22.09 13.81
C SER A 308 -0.42 21.06 14.03
N PHE A 309 0.75 21.52 14.47
CA PHE A 309 1.86 20.63 14.83
C PHE A 309 1.46 19.62 15.92
N ASP A 310 0.69 20.05 16.92
CA ASP A 310 0.25 19.19 18.03
C ASP A 310 -0.70 18.08 17.52
N ALA A 311 -1.57 18.39 16.57
CA ALA A 311 -2.44 17.39 15.93
C ALA A 311 -1.64 16.37 15.10
N VAL A 312 -0.62 16.83 14.37
CA VAL A 312 0.33 15.95 13.66
C VAL A 312 1.06 15.03 14.63
N ALA A 313 1.59 15.59 15.73
CA ALA A 313 2.28 14.81 16.77
C ALA A 313 1.36 13.78 17.42
N SER A 314 0.12 14.18 17.78
CA SER A 314 -0.90 13.27 18.32
C SER A 314 -1.23 12.12 17.37
N ALA A 315 -1.45 12.43 16.08
CA ALA A 315 -1.76 11.43 15.06
C ALA A 315 -0.65 10.39 14.92
N LEU A 316 0.62 10.82 14.88
CA LEU A 316 1.77 9.91 14.77
C LEU A 316 1.94 9.02 16.01
N GLN A 317 1.57 9.48 17.21
CA GLN A 317 1.56 8.65 18.42
C GLN A 317 0.42 7.61 18.41
N LYS A 318 -0.67 7.85 17.69
CA LYS A 318 -1.79 6.93 17.52
C LYS A 318 -1.58 5.94 16.37
N TYR A 319 -0.72 6.27 15.42
CA TYR A 319 -0.42 5.40 14.29
C TYR A 319 0.51 4.26 14.70
N THR A 320 -0.03 3.07 14.84
CA THR A 320 0.70 1.84 15.20
C THR A 320 0.99 0.93 14.01
N GLY A 321 0.74 1.43 12.78
CA GLY A 321 0.89 0.68 11.54
C GLY A 321 -0.45 0.44 10.85
N THR A 322 -0.36 -0.19 9.69
CA THR A 322 -1.50 -0.70 8.92
C THR A 322 -1.31 -2.21 8.82
N HIS A 323 -2.37 -2.99 8.80
CA HIS A 323 -2.27 -4.44 8.68
C HIS A 323 -1.35 -4.84 7.50
N ARG A 324 -0.54 -5.86 7.73
CA ARG A 324 0.48 -6.33 6.80
C ARG A 324 1.60 -5.32 6.48
N ARG A 325 1.88 -4.33 7.35
CA ARG A 325 3.00 -3.37 7.25
C ARG A 325 3.81 -3.42 8.53
N PHE A 326 4.73 -4.39 8.61
CA PHE A 326 5.45 -4.76 9.83
C PHE A 326 4.49 -4.94 11.02
N GLU A 327 3.41 -5.67 10.76
CA GLU A 327 2.35 -5.93 11.73
C GLU A 327 2.80 -6.95 12.77
N TYR A 328 2.72 -6.60 14.04
CA TYR A 328 2.94 -7.56 15.11
C TYR A 328 1.76 -8.54 15.20
N LYS A 329 2.03 -9.83 14.98
CA LYS A 329 1.01 -10.89 15.03
C LYS A 329 0.94 -11.54 16.41
N GLY A 330 2.04 -11.62 17.15
CA GLY A 330 2.07 -12.24 18.47
C GLY A 330 3.47 -12.70 18.89
N THR A 331 3.54 -13.33 20.07
CA THR A 331 4.76 -13.99 20.58
C THR A 331 4.45 -15.44 20.93
N VAL A 332 5.18 -16.37 20.33
CA VAL A 332 5.04 -17.82 20.57
C VAL A 332 6.37 -18.37 21.07
N ASN A 333 6.38 -19.02 22.23
CA ASN A 333 7.59 -19.56 22.88
C ASN A 333 8.76 -18.55 22.99
N GLY A 334 8.42 -17.25 23.13
CA GLY A 334 9.39 -16.16 23.21
C GLY A 334 9.90 -15.66 21.85
N VAL A 335 9.42 -16.21 20.73
CA VAL A 335 9.68 -15.72 19.37
C VAL A 335 8.65 -14.64 19.03
N ARG A 336 9.10 -13.43 18.67
CA ARG A 336 8.24 -12.35 18.22
C ARG A 336 7.94 -12.52 16.73
N ILE A 337 6.66 -12.57 16.36
CA ILE A 337 6.19 -12.84 14.99
C ILE A 337 5.56 -11.57 14.41
N TYR A 338 6.04 -11.20 13.23
CA TYR A 338 5.55 -10.06 12.45
C TYR A 338 5.16 -10.50 11.04
N ASP A 339 4.29 -9.73 10.38
CA ASP A 339 3.99 -9.87 8.95
C ASP A 339 4.23 -8.57 8.21
N ASP A 340 4.80 -8.65 7.01
CA ASP A 340 5.01 -7.50 6.13
C ASP A 340 4.61 -7.82 4.68
N TYR A 341 3.93 -6.90 4.06
CA TYR A 341 3.52 -7.00 2.65
C TYR A 341 4.68 -6.80 1.67
N ALA A 342 5.90 -6.50 2.16
CA ALA A 342 7.09 -6.27 1.37
C ALA A 342 7.32 -7.39 0.34
N HIS A 343 7.40 -7.03 -0.92
CA HIS A 343 7.52 -7.96 -2.04
C HIS A 343 8.41 -7.43 -3.17
N HIS A 344 8.93 -6.23 -3.03
CA HIS A 344 9.98 -5.65 -3.88
C HIS A 344 11.31 -5.61 -3.12
N PRO A 345 12.49 -5.79 -3.77
CA PRO A 345 13.78 -5.80 -3.08
C PRO A 345 14.02 -4.59 -2.17
N SER A 346 13.67 -3.38 -2.61
CA SER A 346 13.83 -2.15 -1.79
C SER A 346 12.97 -2.17 -0.52
N GLU A 347 11.72 -2.68 -0.59
CA GLU A 347 10.85 -2.83 0.58
C GLU A 347 11.42 -3.87 1.56
N ILE A 348 11.87 -5.03 1.05
CA ILE A 348 12.49 -6.10 1.84
C ILE A 348 13.73 -5.55 2.56
N ALA A 349 14.61 -4.84 1.84
CA ALA A 349 15.80 -4.23 2.42
C ALA A 349 15.44 -3.23 3.52
N ALA A 350 14.42 -2.39 3.31
CA ALA A 350 13.97 -1.40 4.28
C ALA A 350 13.45 -2.08 5.56
N THR A 351 12.60 -3.11 5.42
CA THR A 351 12.04 -3.83 6.57
C THR A 351 13.10 -4.63 7.31
N LEU A 352 13.96 -5.42 6.62
CA LEU A 352 15.00 -6.22 7.28
C LEU A 352 16.05 -5.34 7.96
N SER A 353 16.46 -4.24 7.33
CA SER A 353 17.41 -3.29 7.94
C SER A 353 16.84 -2.63 9.19
N ALA A 354 15.57 -2.22 9.16
CA ALA A 354 14.89 -1.66 10.33
C ALA A 354 14.73 -2.69 11.45
N SER A 355 14.42 -3.94 11.11
CA SER A 355 14.24 -5.04 12.05
C SER A 355 15.52 -5.46 12.74
N ARG A 356 16.67 -5.24 12.11
CA ARG A 356 17.98 -5.55 12.70
C ARG A 356 18.24 -4.79 14.01
N ALA A 357 17.71 -3.57 14.14
CA ALA A 357 17.79 -2.78 15.37
C ALA A 357 16.96 -3.39 16.54
N CYS A 358 16.02 -4.28 16.23
CA CYS A 358 15.14 -4.94 17.21
C CYS A 358 15.69 -6.29 17.68
N VAL A 359 16.88 -6.73 17.21
CA VAL A 359 17.47 -8.04 17.47
C VAL A 359 18.88 -7.86 18.02
N SER A 360 19.19 -8.49 19.16
CA SER A 360 20.53 -8.48 19.74
C SER A 360 21.45 -9.49 19.03
N ASP A 361 22.77 -9.41 19.29
CA ASP A 361 23.77 -10.30 18.69
C ASP A 361 23.57 -11.79 19.02
N THR A 362 22.81 -12.12 20.05
CA THR A 362 22.51 -13.51 20.47
C THR A 362 21.20 -14.05 19.91
N GLN A 363 20.44 -13.22 19.21
CA GLN A 363 19.13 -13.54 18.64
C GLN A 363 19.21 -13.56 17.11
N LYS A 364 18.38 -14.37 16.48
CA LYS A 364 18.32 -14.46 15.01
C LYS A 364 17.14 -13.64 14.45
N LEU A 365 17.39 -13.00 13.31
CA LEU A 365 16.37 -12.43 12.44
C LEU A 365 16.01 -13.46 11.37
N TRP A 366 14.78 -13.98 11.44
CA TRP A 366 14.21 -14.94 10.49
C TRP A 366 13.36 -14.21 9.46
N CYS A 367 13.56 -14.50 8.17
CA CYS A 367 12.74 -14.02 7.08
C CYS A 367 12.09 -15.20 6.36
N VAL A 368 10.76 -15.29 6.43
CA VAL A 368 9.96 -16.26 5.68
C VAL A 368 9.37 -15.53 4.47
N PHE A 369 9.93 -15.75 3.30
CA PHE A 369 9.62 -14.97 2.10
C PHE A 369 8.87 -15.78 1.05
N GLN A 370 7.76 -15.22 0.55
CA GLN A 370 7.03 -15.72 -0.62
C GLN A 370 7.20 -14.74 -1.77
N PRO A 371 7.97 -15.10 -2.82
CA PRO A 371 8.09 -14.25 -4.00
C PRO A 371 6.72 -14.08 -4.68
N HIS A 372 6.45 -12.88 -5.16
CA HIS A 372 5.17 -12.54 -5.81
C HIS A 372 5.38 -12.30 -7.29
N THR A 373 4.77 -13.14 -8.13
CA THR A 373 4.83 -13.26 -9.59
C THR A 373 6.17 -13.79 -10.13
N PHE A 374 6.08 -14.59 -11.20
CA PHE A 374 7.24 -15.15 -11.87
C PHE A 374 8.07 -14.08 -12.58
N SER A 375 7.39 -13.14 -13.25
CA SER A 375 8.02 -12.04 -13.98
C SER A 375 8.89 -11.18 -13.06
N ARG A 376 8.35 -10.75 -11.88
CA ARG A 376 9.12 -9.98 -10.91
C ARG A 376 10.26 -10.78 -10.33
N THR A 377 10.04 -12.04 -9.96
CA THR A 377 11.09 -12.90 -9.41
C THR A 377 12.24 -13.03 -10.37
N LYS A 378 11.98 -13.19 -11.66
CA LYS A 378 12.99 -13.28 -12.70
C LYS A 378 13.73 -11.96 -12.93
N ALA A 379 12.99 -10.84 -12.97
CA ALA A 379 13.56 -9.51 -13.21
C ALA A 379 14.51 -9.05 -12.10
N PHE A 380 14.23 -9.39 -10.84
CA PHE A 380 14.95 -8.94 -9.65
C PHE A 380 15.66 -10.09 -8.91
N LEU A 381 15.98 -11.19 -9.60
CA LEU A 381 16.56 -12.37 -8.97
C LEU A 381 17.86 -12.08 -8.17
N PRO A 382 18.85 -11.33 -8.70
CA PRO A 382 20.04 -10.96 -7.94
C PRO A 382 19.73 -10.05 -6.75
N GLU A 383 18.85 -9.07 -6.92
CA GLU A 383 18.47 -8.10 -5.90
C GLU A 383 17.71 -8.76 -4.74
N PHE A 384 16.87 -9.77 -5.02
CA PHE A 384 16.25 -10.57 -3.97
C PHE A 384 17.30 -11.30 -3.12
N ALA A 385 18.29 -11.95 -3.74
CA ALA A 385 19.35 -12.62 -3.00
C ALA A 385 20.23 -11.64 -2.20
N GLU A 386 20.42 -10.40 -2.69
CA GLU A 386 21.15 -9.33 -1.99
C GLU A 386 20.39 -8.89 -0.73
N THR A 387 19.12 -8.57 -0.89
CA THR A 387 18.29 -7.98 0.20
C THR A 387 17.90 -9.01 1.25
N LEU A 388 17.51 -10.22 0.84
CA LEU A 388 17.19 -11.30 1.78
C LEU A 388 18.40 -11.73 2.62
N ALA A 389 19.63 -11.56 2.10
CA ALA A 389 20.86 -11.81 2.85
C ALA A 389 21.05 -10.91 4.08
N LEU A 390 20.22 -9.89 4.30
CA LEU A 390 20.18 -9.09 5.52
C LEU A 390 19.61 -9.87 6.72
N ALA A 391 18.82 -10.93 6.49
CA ALA A 391 18.38 -11.85 7.53
C ALA A 391 19.49 -12.84 7.90
N ASP A 392 19.37 -13.45 9.09
CA ASP A 392 20.27 -14.51 9.53
C ASP A 392 19.86 -15.87 8.96
N VAL A 393 18.55 -16.15 8.96
CA VAL A 393 17.95 -17.35 8.38
C VAL A 393 16.84 -16.97 7.42
N ILE A 394 16.87 -17.56 6.23
CA ILE A 394 15.89 -17.31 5.19
C ILE A 394 15.10 -18.60 4.92
N VAL A 395 13.78 -18.49 4.92
CA VAL A 395 12.87 -19.57 4.54
C VAL A 395 12.05 -19.10 3.35
N LEU A 396 12.13 -19.83 2.24
CA LEU A 396 11.44 -19.50 1.00
C LEU A 396 10.24 -20.43 0.80
N ALA A 397 9.08 -19.83 0.46
CA ALA A 397 7.94 -20.53 -0.09
C ALA A 397 7.99 -20.53 -1.62
N ASP A 398 7.13 -21.30 -2.28
CA ASP A 398 6.96 -21.27 -3.72
C ASP A 398 6.41 -19.91 -4.19
N ILE A 399 6.71 -19.55 -5.46
CA ILE A 399 6.28 -18.28 -6.04
C ILE A 399 4.75 -18.22 -6.10
N TYR A 400 4.17 -17.14 -5.56
CA TYR A 400 2.75 -16.84 -5.67
C TYR A 400 2.43 -16.19 -7.02
N SER A 401 1.67 -16.89 -7.88
CA SER A 401 1.34 -16.42 -9.25
C SER A 401 0.31 -15.29 -9.29
N ALA A 402 -0.35 -15.00 -8.17
CA ALA A 402 -1.47 -14.06 -8.04
C ALA A 402 -2.64 -14.34 -9.02
N SER A 403 -2.76 -15.55 -9.54
CA SER A 403 -3.70 -15.93 -10.59
C SER A 403 -3.59 -15.07 -11.88
N ARG A 404 -2.50 -14.32 -12.03
CA ARG A 404 -2.26 -13.41 -13.18
C ARG A 404 -1.28 -14.00 -14.18
N GLU A 405 -0.36 -14.84 -13.71
CA GLU A 405 0.68 -15.43 -14.53
C GLU A 405 0.58 -16.95 -14.54
N LYS A 406 0.91 -17.55 -15.67
CA LYS A 406 1.18 -18.99 -15.77
C LYS A 406 2.65 -19.22 -15.44
N ASP A 407 2.94 -20.34 -14.78
CA ASP A 407 4.31 -20.75 -14.53
C ASP A 407 5.08 -20.92 -15.86
N PRO A 408 6.14 -20.12 -16.10
CA PRO A 408 6.94 -20.22 -17.31
C PRO A 408 7.90 -21.43 -17.29
N GLY A 409 8.09 -22.09 -16.13
CA GLY A 409 8.96 -23.25 -15.95
C GLY A 409 10.46 -22.95 -15.92
N ASP A 410 10.88 -21.68 -15.98
CA ASP A 410 12.28 -21.27 -16.04
C ASP A 410 12.74 -20.43 -14.80
N ILE A 411 11.85 -20.22 -13.84
CA ILE A 411 12.14 -19.51 -12.59
C ILE A 411 11.38 -20.14 -11.42
N SER A 412 12.04 -20.24 -10.27
CA SER A 412 11.47 -20.74 -9.01
C SER A 412 12.16 -20.08 -7.82
N SER A 413 11.60 -20.22 -6.63
CA SER A 413 12.24 -19.82 -5.38
C SER A 413 13.57 -20.52 -5.13
N GLY A 414 13.77 -21.71 -5.72
CA GLY A 414 15.04 -22.44 -5.69
C GLY A 414 16.21 -21.64 -6.27
N HIS A 415 15.99 -20.83 -7.31
CA HIS A 415 17.06 -19.98 -7.88
C HIS A 415 17.50 -18.88 -6.90
N ILE A 416 16.57 -18.33 -6.10
CA ILE A 416 16.92 -17.39 -5.01
C ILE A 416 17.75 -18.13 -3.96
N ALA A 417 17.33 -19.35 -3.57
CA ALA A 417 18.04 -20.18 -2.60
C ALA A 417 19.48 -20.47 -3.04
N GLU A 418 19.69 -20.82 -4.31
CA GLU A 418 21.03 -21.07 -4.88
C GLU A 418 21.94 -19.85 -4.73
N LEU A 419 21.46 -18.65 -5.07
CA LEU A 419 22.24 -17.43 -4.93
C LEU A 419 22.54 -17.08 -3.46
N LEU A 420 21.59 -17.33 -2.54
CA LEU A 420 21.81 -17.16 -1.11
C LEU A 420 22.82 -18.16 -0.54
N HIS A 421 22.79 -19.42 -0.98
CA HIS A 421 23.83 -20.43 -0.63
C HIS A 421 25.20 -20.00 -1.11
N GLN A 422 25.34 -19.46 -2.33
CA GLN A 422 26.60 -18.92 -2.83
C GLN A 422 27.14 -17.76 -1.98
N LYS A 423 26.26 -17.00 -1.32
CA LYS A 423 26.59 -15.95 -0.35
C LYS A 423 26.87 -16.47 1.06
N GLY A 424 26.83 -17.80 1.27
CA GLY A 424 27.04 -18.43 2.57
C GLY A 424 25.91 -18.24 3.58
N LYS A 425 24.71 -17.97 3.11
CA LYS A 425 23.52 -17.78 3.98
C LYS A 425 22.85 -19.10 4.33
N GLU A 426 22.25 -19.14 5.52
CA GLU A 426 21.39 -20.22 5.97
C GLU A 426 20.01 -20.05 5.31
N VAL A 427 19.71 -20.87 4.31
CA VAL A 427 18.47 -20.77 3.52
C VAL A 427 17.82 -22.12 3.32
N TYR A 428 16.50 -22.13 3.41
CA TYR A 428 15.63 -23.29 3.24
C TYR A 428 14.53 -22.97 2.26
N HIS A 429 14.07 -23.97 1.49
CA HIS A 429 12.95 -23.82 0.56
C HIS A 429 11.96 -24.97 0.79
N PHE A 430 10.69 -24.62 0.96
CA PHE A 430 9.59 -25.57 1.18
C PHE A 430 8.44 -25.30 0.21
N HIS A 431 7.69 -26.35 -0.10
CA HIS A 431 6.59 -26.27 -1.05
C HIS A 431 5.23 -26.04 -0.39
N THR A 432 5.11 -26.27 0.91
CA THR A 432 3.87 -26.09 1.66
C THR A 432 4.09 -25.26 2.92
N PHE A 433 3.05 -24.54 3.34
CA PHE A 433 3.10 -23.75 4.57
C PHE A 433 3.18 -24.65 5.81
N ASP A 434 2.56 -25.85 5.79
CA ASP A 434 2.68 -26.83 6.88
C ASP A 434 4.15 -27.26 7.12
N GLU A 435 4.94 -27.43 6.06
CA GLU A 435 6.37 -27.72 6.17
C GLU A 435 7.13 -26.55 6.79
N ILE A 436 6.81 -25.32 6.36
CA ILE A 436 7.39 -24.09 6.91
C ILE A 436 7.08 -23.97 8.40
N GLU A 437 5.82 -24.11 8.81
CA GLU A 437 5.39 -24.00 10.21
C GLU A 437 6.07 -25.03 11.12
N LYS A 438 6.15 -26.30 10.68
CA LYS A 438 6.85 -27.36 11.42
C LYS A 438 8.33 -27.06 11.56
N PHE A 439 8.96 -26.58 10.50
CA PHE A 439 10.37 -26.20 10.51
C PHE A 439 10.63 -25.04 11.48
N LEU A 440 9.86 -23.97 11.39
CA LEU A 440 9.99 -22.79 12.26
C LEU A 440 9.78 -23.15 13.73
N SER A 441 8.73 -23.93 14.04
CA SER A 441 8.43 -24.38 15.41
C SER A 441 9.54 -25.21 16.03
N ALA A 442 10.33 -25.92 15.22
CA ALA A 442 11.43 -26.75 15.69
C ALA A 442 12.78 -25.99 15.81
N HIS A 443 12.97 -24.88 15.11
CA HIS A 443 14.27 -24.24 14.97
C HIS A 443 14.36 -22.81 15.50
N CYS A 444 13.24 -22.05 15.58
CA CYS A 444 13.23 -20.73 16.19
C CYS A 444 13.43 -20.83 17.70
N ALA A 445 14.24 -19.94 18.26
CA ALA A 445 14.55 -19.88 19.69
C ALA A 445 13.93 -18.66 20.36
N SER A 446 13.73 -18.76 21.68
CA SER A 446 13.22 -17.63 22.49
C SER A 446 14.11 -16.39 22.31
N GLY A 447 13.50 -15.27 22.01
CA GLY A 447 14.15 -13.99 21.74
C GLY A 447 14.33 -13.70 20.26
N ASP A 448 14.22 -14.69 19.37
CA ASP A 448 14.29 -14.48 17.94
C ASP A 448 13.15 -13.58 17.43
N LEU A 449 13.38 -12.95 16.29
CA LEU A 449 12.39 -12.19 15.56
C LEU A 449 12.12 -12.86 14.21
N LEU A 450 10.88 -13.23 13.96
CA LEU A 450 10.41 -13.88 12.74
C LEU A 450 9.51 -12.94 11.97
N ILE A 451 9.77 -12.78 10.67
CA ILE A 451 8.95 -11.94 9.78
C ILE A 451 8.49 -12.79 8.60
N THR A 452 7.17 -12.92 8.41
CA THR A 452 6.60 -13.37 7.13
C THR A 452 6.55 -12.20 6.16
N MET A 453 7.03 -12.40 4.92
CA MET A 453 7.12 -11.34 3.91
C MET A 453 6.53 -11.77 2.58
N GLY A 454 5.71 -10.92 1.98
CA GLY A 454 5.17 -11.12 0.63
C GLY A 454 3.76 -10.58 0.44
N ALA A 455 3.40 -10.31 -0.82
CA ALA A 455 2.07 -9.82 -1.18
C ALA A 455 1.04 -10.96 -1.34
N GLY A 456 1.47 -12.22 -1.23
CA GLY A 456 0.62 -13.41 -1.31
C GLY A 456 0.00 -13.79 0.04
N ASP A 457 -0.19 -15.08 0.22
CA ASP A 457 -0.87 -15.70 1.35
C ASP A 457 0.07 -16.20 2.47
N ILE A 458 1.36 -15.87 2.39
CA ILE A 458 2.38 -16.23 3.39
C ILE A 458 2.04 -15.75 4.81
N VAL A 459 1.24 -14.72 4.96
CA VAL A 459 0.73 -14.23 6.26
C VAL A 459 0.05 -15.33 7.06
N SER A 460 -0.57 -16.31 6.38
CA SER A 460 -1.24 -17.44 7.04
C SER A 460 -0.29 -18.28 7.91
N VAL A 461 1.00 -18.34 7.57
CA VAL A 461 2.03 -19.00 8.40
C VAL A 461 2.15 -18.28 9.75
N ALA A 462 2.26 -16.95 9.77
CA ALA A 462 2.32 -16.19 11.01
C ALA A 462 1.03 -16.34 11.84
N GLU A 463 -0.14 -16.28 11.17
CA GLU A 463 -1.44 -16.40 11.82
C GLU A 463 -1.67 -17.80 12.43
N SER A 464 -1.30 -18.85 11.70
CA SER A 464 -1.36 -20.23 12.18
C SER A 464 -0.47 -20.43 13.40
N MET A 465 0.79 -19.97 13.35
CA MET A 465 1.73 -20.09 14.45
C MET A 465 1.26 -19.39 15.74
N VAL A 466 0.59 -18.24 15.61
CA VAL A 466 0.09 -17.47 16.77
C VAL A 466 -1.19 -18.07 17.32
N SER A 467 -1.98 -18.78 16.50
CA SER A 467 -3.28 -19.40 16.90
C SER A 467 -3.10 -20.79 17.49
N ALA A 468 -1.93 -21.43 17.35
CA ALA A 468 -1.61 -22.77 17.84
C ALA A 468 -1.16 -22.74 19.31
#